data_500ed6b4f16d0dd7080071134641e897
#
_entry.id   500ed6b4f16d0dd7080071134641e897
#
_cell.length_a   1.000
_cell.length_b   1.000
_cell.length_c   1.000
_cell.angle_alpha   90.00
_cell.angle_beta   90.00
_cell.angle_gamma   90.00
#
_symmetry.space_group_name_H-M   'P 1'
#
loop_
_entity.id
_entity.type
_entity.pdbx_description
1 polymer ?
#
loop_
_entity_poly.entity_id
_entity_poly.type
_entity_poly.pdbx_seq_one_letter_code
_entity_poly.pdbx_strand_id
1 'polypeptide(L)'
;MDKEYRDRIAMAVWEAILKASMGEAVGADGKRLAAIQSNECVSALTQIMAMLMATSEATASPTKLREACEEVAKRLRAATAEARKGGAVMRLFDQVFQATTQ
;
A
#
# COMPACT_ATOMS: atom_id res chain seq x y z
N MET A 1 -14.82 13.10 1.33
CA MET A 1 -14.17 11.77 1.29
C MET A 1 -13.87 11.28 2.68
N ASP A 2 -14.11 10.03 2.95
CA ASP A 2 -13.94 9.46 4.29
C ASP A 2 -12.47 9.11 4.52
N LYS A 3 -11.77 10.01 5.20
CA LYS A 3 -10.36 9.84 5.51
C LYS A 3 -10.13 8.66 6.46
N GLU A 4 -11.01 8.47 7.43
CA GLU A 4 -10.86 7.37 8.40
C GLU A 4 -10.97 6.01 7.71
N TYR A 5 -11.92 5.86 6.79
CA TYR A 5 -12.07 4.64 6.02
C TYR A 5 -10.83 4.39 5.17
N ARG A 6 -10.36 5.41 4.47
CA ARG A 6 -9.17 5.31 3.64
C ARG A 6 -7.94 4.91 4.45
N ASP A 7 -7.76 5.51 5.62
CA ASP A 7 -6.62 5.22 6.50
C ASP A 7 -6.70 3.79 7.05
N ARG A 8 -7.90 3.29 7.37
CA ARG A 8 -8.07 1.90 7.80
C ARG A 8 -7.69 0.93 6.68
N ILE A 9 -8.10 1.22 5.45
CA ILE A 9 -7.72 0.38 4.31
C ILE A 9 -6.20 0.39 4.13
N ALA A 10 -5.59 1.56 4.17
CA ALA A 10 -4.13 1.68 4.00
C ALA A 10 -3.38 0.89 5.07
N MET A 11 -3.79 1.00 6.33
CA MET A 11 -3.16 0.27 7.43
C MET A 11 -3.35 -1.23 7.30
N ALA A 12 -4.56 -1.67 6.94
CA ALA A 12 -4.86 -3.09 6.75
C ALA A 12 -4.03 -3.70 5.62
N VAL A 13 -3.90 -2.97 4.51
CA VAL A 13 -3.11 -3.41 3.36
C VAL A 13 -1.63 -3.48 3.74
N TRP A 14 -1.12 -2.46 4.42
CA TRP A 14 0.27 -2.42 4.86
C TRP A 14 0.60 -3.57 5.81
N GLU A 15 -0.30 -3.82 6.76
CA GLU A 15 -0.16 -4.95 7.69
C GLU A 15 -0.14 -6.28 6.94
N ALA A 16 -1.02 -6.46 5.94
CA ALA A 16 -1.07 -7.66 5.13
C ALA A 16 0.24 -7.86 4.34
N ILE A 17 0.78 -6.78 3.78
CA ILE A 17 2.07 -6.84 3.07
C ILE A 17 3.18 -7.28 4.01
N LEU A 18 3.24 -6.71 5.21
CA LEU A 18 4.26 -7.07 6.18
C LEU A 18 4.14 -8.53 6.61
N LYS A 19 2.94 -9.00 6.89
CA LYS A 19 2.72 -10.40 7.28
C LYS A 19 3.08 -11.36 6.16
N ALA A 20 2.69 -11.05 4.93
CA ALA A 20 3.02 -11.89 3.78
C ALA A 20 4.52 -11.89 3.47
N SER A 21 5.21 -10.83 3.84
CA SER A 21 6.65 -10.66 3.59
C SER A 21 7.52 -11.21 4.71
N MET A 22 6.94 -11.56 5.85
CA MET A 22 7.69 -12.14 6.97
C MET A 22 8.11 -13.56 6.62
N GLY A 23 9.44 -13.76 6.55
CA GLY A 23 9.99 -15.08 6.35
C GLY A 23 10.11 -15.84 7.66
N GLU A 24 10.45 -17.14 7.55
CA GLU A 24 10.75 -17.96 8.69
C GLU A 24 12.17 -17.72 9.21
N ALA A 25 12.99 -17.03 8.44
CA ALA A 25 14.35 -16.70 8.82
C ALA A 25 14.34 -15.75 10.03
N VAL A 26 15.15 -16.09 11.02
CA VAL A 26 15.27 -15.33 12.25
C VAL A 26 16.60 -14.59 12.21
N GLY A 27 16.57 -13.28 12.49
CA GLY A 27 17.78 -12.47 12.57
C GLY A 27 18.61 -12.81 13.81
N ALA A 28 19.80 -12.22 13.90
CA ALA A 28 20.72 -12.46 14.98
C ALA A 28 20.17 -12.09 16.36
N ASP A 29 19.17 -11.18 16.37
CA ASP A 29 18.49 -10.76 17.59
C ASP A 29 17.26 -11.61 17.94
N GLY A 30 17.02 -12.68 17.20
CA GLY A 30 15.87 -13.55 17.41
C GLY A 30 14.57 -13.07 16.81
N LYS A 31 14.59 -11.97 16.07
CA LYS A 31 13.39 -11.39 15.44
C LYS A 31 13.26 -11.84 13.99
N ARG A 32 12.01 -12.07 13.56
CA ARG A 32 11.73 -12.37 12.17
C ARG A 32 11.97 -11.15 11.31
N LEU A 33 12.57 -11.37 10.15
CA LEU A 33 12.85 -10.31 9.19
C LEU A 33 11.75 -10.27 8.11
N ALA A 34 11.29 -9.07 7.82
CA ALA A 34 10.35 -8.85 6.72
C ALA A 34 11.17 -8.53 5.46
N ALA A 35 10.99 -9.35 4.42
CA ALA A 35 11.64 -9.14 3.13
C ALA A 35 10.59 -8.63 2.13
N ILE A 36 10.43 -7.32 2.06
CA ILE A 36 9.44 -6.70 1.18
C ILE A 36 9.96 -6.63 -0.24
N GLN A 37 9.26 -7.30 -1.16
CA GLN A 37 9.55 -7.23 -2.59
C GLN A 37 8.65 -6.19 -3.22
N SER A 38 9.13 -4.95 -3.29
CA SER A 38 8.33 -3.80 -3.69
C SER A 38 7.68 -3.94 -5.06
N ASN A 39 8.40 -4.48 -6.05
CA ASN A 39 7.85 -4.64 -7.40
C ASN A 39 6.68 -5.64 -7.42
N GLU A 40 6.81 -6.73 -6.67
CA GLU A 40 5.73 -7.73 -6.58
C GLU A 40 4.53 -7.18 -5.83
N CYS A 41 4.76 -6.40 -4.77
CA CYS A 41 3.69 -5.74 -4.04
C CYS A 41 2.94 -4.74 -4.92
N VAL A 42 3.67 -3.93 -5.69
CA VAL A 42 3.06 -2.98 -6.61
C VAL A 42 2.22 -3.70 -7.65
N SER A 43 2.73 -4.81 -8.20
CA SER A 43 1.98 -5.62 -9.17
C SER A 43 0.68 -6.17 -8.58
N ALA A 44 0.75 -6.72 -7.37
CA ALA A 44 -0.44 -7.25 -6.69
C ALA A 44 -1.46 -6.16 -6.40
N LEU A 45 -1.01 -5.01 -5.91
CA LEU A 45 -1.88 -3.87 -5.64
C LEU A 45 -2.51 -3.31 -6.91
N THR A 46 -1.77 -3.32 -8.01
CA THR A 46 -2.28 -2.90 -9.31
C THR A 46 -3.44 -3.79 -9.75
N GLN A 47 -3.34 -5.11 -9.55
CA GLN A 47 -4.42 -6.04 -9.86
C GLN A 47 -5.66 -5.75 -9.03
N ILE A 48 -5.48 -5.49 -7.73
CA ILE A 48 -6.59 -5.16 -6.83
C ILE A 48 -7.23 -3.84 -7.26
N MET A 49 -6.42 -2.84 -7.58
CA MET A 49 -6.91 -1.55 -8.07
C MET A 49 -7.72 -1.72 -9.36
N ALA A 50 -7.25 -2.56 -10.27
CA ALA A 50 -7.98 -2.83 -11.53
C ALA A 50 -9.35 -3.44 -11.26
N MET A 51 -9.44 -4.36 -10.30
CA MET A 51 -10.72 -4.96 -9.90
C MET A 51 -11.66 -3.92 -9.32
N LEU A 52 -11.16 -3.05 -8.44
CA LEU A 52 -11.96 -1.99 -7.85
C LEU A 52 -12.42 -0.98 -8.89
N MET A 53 -11.54 -0.59 -9.80
CA MET A 53 -11.89 0.35 -10.87
C MET A 53 -12.90 -0.24 -11.83
N ALA A 54 -12.84 -1.56 -12.09
CA ALA A 54 -13.79 -2.23 -12.96
C ALA A 54 -15.22 -2.21 -12.40
N THR A 55 -15.37 -2.08 -11.09
CA THR A 55 -16.69 -2.02 -10.43
C THR A 55 -17.21 -0.59 -10.27
N SER A 56 -16.43 0.41 -10.65
CA SER A 56 -16.79 1.81 -10.47
C SER A 56 -17.42 2.40 -11.73
N GLU A 57 -18.52 3.10 -11.58
CA GLU A 57 -19.13 3.85 -12.69
C GLU A 57 -18.25 5.01 -13.17
N ALA A 58 -17.35 5.49 -12.30
CA ALA A 58 -16.41 6.54 -12.66
C ALA A 58 -15.42 6.11 -13.74
N THR A 59 -15.34 4.81 -14.04
CA THR A 59 -14.45 4.25 -15.07
C THR A 59 -15.23 3.52 -16.17
N ALA A 60 -16.52 3.82 -16.31
CA ALA A 60 -17.42 3.06 -17.20
C ALA A 60 -17.16 3.26 -18.69
N SER A 61 -16.44 4.33 -19.07
CA SER A 61 -16.08 4.56 -20.48
C SER A 61 -14.56 4.63 -20.63
N PRO A 62 -14.02 4.39 -21.84
CA PRO A 62 -12.56 4.50 -22.06
C PRO A 62 -12.00 5.86 -21.68
N THR A 63 -12.74 6.94 -21.95
CA THR A 63 -12.31 8.30 -21.58
C THR A 63 -12.27 8.47 -20.06
N LYS A 64 -13.32 8.04 -19.36
CA LYS A 64 -13.38 8.13 -17.89
C LYS A 64 -12.29 7.27 -17.24
N LEU A 65 -12.05 6.09 -17.78
CA LEU A 65 -10.99 5.20 -17.28
C LEU A 65 -9.63 5.87 -17.40
N ARG A 66 -9.35 6.47 -18.57
CA ARG A 66 -8.08 7.15 -18.78
C ARG A 66 -7.89 8.31 -17.81
N GLU A 67 -8.93 9.11 -17.61
CA GLU A 67 -8.89 10.24 -16.67
C GLU A 67 -8.66 9.77 -15.24
N ALA A 68 -9.32 8.69 -14.83
CA ALA A 68 -9.14 8.11 -13.50
C ALA A 68 -7.72 7.59 -13.31
N CYS A 69 -7.16 6.92 -14.31
CA CYS A 69 -5.78 6.42 -14.25
C CYS A 69 -4.77 7.56 -14.18
N GLU A 70 -4.99 8.64 -14.91
CA GLU A 70 -4.12 9.82 -14.87
C GLU A 70 -4.16 10.47 -13.48
N GLU A 71 -5.32 10.55 -12.87
CA GLU A 71 -5.46 11.09 -11.52
C GLU A 71 -4.75 10.21 -10.49
N VAL A 72 -4.90 8.89 -10.58
CA VAL A 72 -4.21 7.96 -9.71
C VAL A 72 -2.70 8.07 -9.88
N ALA A 73 -2.22 8.14 -11.12
CA ALA A 73 -0.78 8.29 -11.40
C ALA A 73 -0.23 9.59 -10.80
N LYS A 74 -0.98 10.68 -10.92
CA LYS A 74 -0.59 11.97 -10.35
C LYS A 74 -0.47 11.89 -8.83
N ARG A 75 -1.48 11.30 -8.17
CA ARG A 75 -1.47 11.13 -6.72
C ARG A 75 -0.33 10.21 -6.28
N LEU A 76 -0.09 9.16 -7.02
CA LEU A 76 0.97 8.21 -6.71
C LEU A 76 2.35 8.87 -6.78
N ARG A 77 2.58 9.67 -7.81
CA ARG A 77 3.85 10.40 -7.93
C ARG A 77 4.05 11.36 -6.76
N ALA A 78 3.02 12.12 -6.41
CA ALA A 78 3.09 13.09 -5.32
C ALA A 78 3.31 12.38 -3.97
N ALA A 79 2.57 11.31 -3.72
CA ALA A 79 2.67 10.56 -2.46
C ALA A 79 4.02 9.87 -2.33
N THR A 80 4.57 9.34 -3.42
CA THR A 80 5.89 8.71 -3.42
C THR A 80 6.98 9.72 -3.08
N ALA A 81 6.93 10.90 -3.71
CA ALA A 81 7.89 11.96 -3.42
C ALA A 81 7.81 12.40 -1.95
N GLU A 82 6.61 12.54 -1.43
CA GLU A 82 6.39 12.93 -0.05
C GLU A 82 6.88 11.87 0.92
N ALA A 83 6.62 10.60 0.63
CA ALA A 83 7.08 9.48 1.46
C ALA A 83 8.60 9.44 1.56
N ARG A 84 9.29 9.74 0.46
CA ARG A 84 10.77 9.77 0.46
C ARG A 84 11.32 10.90 1.32
N LYS A 85 10.63 12.04 1.35
CA LYS A 85 11.09 13.22 2.12
C LYS A 85 10.85 13.07 3.62
N GLY A 86 9.69 12.59 4.00
CA GLY A 86 9.20 12.74 5.36
C GLY A 86 9.37 11.53 6.27
N GLY A 87 9.92 10.44 5.80
CA GLY A 87 9.98 9.22 6.60
C GLY A 87 8.62 8.62 6.91
N ALA A 88 7.60 8.95 6.12
CA ALA A 88 6.23 8.46 6.33
C ALA A 88 6.16 6.95 6.30
N VAL A 89 6.97 6.30 5.46
CA VAL A 89 7.04 4.84 5.37
C VAL A 89 7.49 4.24 6.70
N MET A 90 8.53 4.83 7.31
CA MET A 90 9.04 4.35 8.59
C MET A 90 8.02 4.53 9.71
N ARG A 91 7.29 5.64 9.72
CA ARG A 91 6.25 5.87 10.71
C ARG A 91 5.11 4.86 10.57
N LEU A 92 4.69 4.59 9.35
CA LEU A 92 3.65 3.60 9.09
C LEU A 92 4.12 2.20 9.51
N PHE A 93 5.36 1.86 9.18
CA PHE A 93 6.00 0.60 9.54
C PHE A 93 6.01 0.44 11.07
N ASP A 94 6.43 1.46 11.79
CA ASP A 94 6.50 1.44 13.26
C ASP A 94 5.12 1.24 13.88
N GLN A 95 4.10 1.93 13.35
CA GLN A 95 2.72 1.79 13.84
C GLN A 95 2.22 0.36 13.70
N VAL A 96 2.44 -0.26 12.55
CA VAL A 96 2.02 -1.64 12.30
C VAL A 96 2.78 -2.59 13.20
N PHE A 97 4.08 -2.39 13.37
CA PHE A 97 4.90 -3.24 14.24
C PHE A 97 4.46 -3.17 15.69
N GLN A 98 4.17 -1.97 16.18
CA GLN A 98 3.68 -1.81 17.55
C GLN A 98 2.32 -2.48 17.74
N ALA A 99 1.46 -2.40 16.74
CA ALA A 99 0.14 -3.03 16.80
C ALA A 99 0.23 -4.56 16.80
N THR A 100 1.23 -5.13 16.12
CA THR A 100 1.37 -6.59 15.99
C THR A 100 2.22 -7.24 17.08
N THR A 101 2.99 -6.47 17.83
CA THR A 101 3.87 -7.01 18.89
C THR A 101 3.26 -6.96 20.27
N GLN A 102 2.10 -6.37 20.39
CA GLN A 102 1.34 -6.38 21.64
C GLN A 102 0.45 -7.64 21.72
#